data_fb03e12fd4a49206d30cc814cb8ffc8e
#
_entry.id   fb03e12fd4a49206d30cc814cb8ffc8e
#
_cell.length_a   1.000
_cell.length_b   1.000
_cell.length_c   1.000
_cell.angle_alpha   90.00
_cell.angle_beta   90.00
_cell.angle_gamma   90.00
#
_symmetry.space_group_name_H-M   'P 1'
#
loop_
_entity.id
_entity.type
_entity.pdbx_description
1 polymer ?
#
loop_
_entity_poly.entity_id
_entity_poly.type
_entity_poly.pdbx_seq_one_letter_code
_entity_poly.pdbx_strand_id
1 'polypeptide(L)'
;MIKELVSDEAVLSTPCAAATADDAPVAQDLVDTLKSLDDAACLAANQIGETKAIVAYLDDADEAHVLYNPKVLFGMGAFKAEESCLTREGIAKVNRFVKIKVAFDELVDGELKPRKRDFVEWEAELIQHMCDHCKGKLI
;
A
#
# COMPACT_ATOMS: atom_id res chain seq x y z
N MET A 1 -6.84 8.13 -13.69
CA MET A 1 -6.42 7.42 -14.94
C MET A 1 -5.89 6.04 -14.59
N ILE A 2 -6.38 5.03 -15.26
CA ILE A 2 -5.89 3.65 -15.06
C ILE A 2 -4.48 3.54 -15.64
N LYS A 3 -3.54 3.02 -14.84
CA LYS A 3 -2.15 2.81 -15.22
C LYS A 3 -1.83 1.33 -15.37
N GLU A 4 -0.84 1.01 -16.17
CA GLU A 4 -0.33 -0.36 -16.26
C GLU A 4 0.50 -0.70 -15.02
N LEU A 5 0.41 -1.95 -14.58
CA LEU A 5 1.23 -2.45 -13.50
C LEU A 5 2.68 -2.63 -13.95
N VAL A 6 3.60 -2.25 -13.09
CA VAL A 6 5.04 -2.32 -13.34
C VAL A 6 5.61 -3.55 -12.63
N SER A 7 6.41 -4.34 -13.33
CA SER A 7 7.13 -5.48 -12.76
C SER A 7 8.65 -5.29 -12.75
N ASP A 8 9.14 -4.10 -13.11
CA ASP A 8 10.56 -3.77 -13.12
C ASP A 8 11.12 -3.78 -11.69
N GLU A 9 12.02 -4.70 -11.40
CA GLU A 9 12.64 -4.83 -10.08
C GLU A 9 13.41 -3.59 -9.66
N ALA A 10 13.98 -2.83 -10.60
CA ALA A 10 14.67 -1.59 -10.28
C ALA A 10 13.71 -0.55 -9.67
N VAL A 11 12.50 -0.46 -10.20
CA VAL A 11 11.46 0.43 -9.65
C VAL A 11 10.95 -0.11 -8.32
N LEU A 12 10.60 -1.40 -8.26
CA LEU A 12 9.99 -2.02 -7.09
C LEU A 12 10.96 -2.12 -5.90
N SER A 13 12.26 -2.14 -6.14
CA SER A 13 13.27 -2.17 -5.08
C SER A 13 13.76 -0.79 -4.64
N THR A 14 13.23 0.27 -5.23
CA THR A 14 13.56 1.64 -4.84
C THR A 14 12.70 2.07 -3.66
N PRO A 15 13.30 2.44 -2.51
CA PRO A 15 12.51 3.00 -1.40
C PRO A 15 11.75 4.24 -1.87
N CYS A 16 10.46 4.31 -1.53
CA CYS A 16 9.61 5.40 -1.96
C CYS A 16 9.93 6.69 -1.21
N ALA A 17 9.90 7.81 -1.94
CA ALA A 17 10.04 9.13 -1.35
C ALA A 17 8.76 9.52 -0.62
N ALA A 18 8.87 10.43 0.35
CA ALA A 18 7.70 10.96 1.04
C ALA A 18 6.74 11.61 0.05
N ALA A 19 5.45 11.35 0.24
CA ALA A 19 4.39 11.94 -0.55
C ALA A 19 3.92 13.25 0.08
N THR A 20 3.44 14.16 -0.76
CA THR A 20 2.85 15.44 -0.34
C THR A 20 1.45 15.58 -0.91
N ALA A 21 0.76 16.65 -0.57
CA ALA A 21 -0.56 16.94 -1.13
C ALA A 21 -0.52 17.13 -2.65
N ASP A 22 0.63 17.52 -3.20
CA ASP A 22 0.84 17.66 -4.64
C ASP A 22 0.78 16.32 -5.39
N ASP A 23 0.89 15.20 -4.66
CA ASP A 23 0.81 13.86 -5.23
C ASP A 23 -0.64 13.34 -5.31
N ALA A 24 -1.64 14.17 -5.07
CA ALA A 24 -3.05 13.78 -5.20
C ALA A 24 -3.41 13.16 -6.55
N PRO A 25 -2.88 13.65 -7.70
CA PRO A 25 -3.11 12.98 -8.98
C PRO A 25 -2.57 11.54 -9.03
N VAL A 26 -1.43 11.27 -8.39
CA VAL A 26 -0.88 9.92 -8.28
C VAL A 26 -1.83 9.02 -7.46
N ALA A 27 -2.34 9.54 -6.36
CA ALA A 27 -3.30 8.82 -5.52
C ALA A 27 -4.58 8.50 -6.30
N GLN A 28 -5.08 9.42 -7.10
CA GLN A 28 -6.27 9.18 -7.91
C GLN A 28 -6.01 8.12 -8.98
N ASP A 29 -4.87 8.16 -9.66
CA ASP A 29 -4.48 7.15 -10.63
C ASP A 29 -4.37 5.77 -9.95
N LEU A 30 -3.84 5.74 -8.74
CA LEU A 30 -3.71 4.51 -7.95
C LEU A 30 -5.09 3.90 -7.64
N VAL A 31 -6.04 4.72 -7.20
CA VAL A 31 -7.42 4.27 -6.92
C VAL A 31 -8.10 3.79 -8.20
N ASP A 32 -7.98 4.53 -9.29
CA ASP A 32 -8.57 4.15 -10.58
C ASP A 32 -8.02 2.81 -11.05
N THR A 33 -6.72 2.61 -10.93
CA THR A 33 -6.07 1.35 -11.31
C THR A 33 -6.52 0.21 -10.42
N LEU A 34 -6.55 0.41 -9.10
CA LEU A 34 -6.99 -0.61 -8.15
C LEU A 34 -8.42 -1.06 -8.44
N LYS A 35 -9.33 -0.13 -8.69
CA LYS A 35 -10.73 -0.44 -9.00
C LYS A 35 -10.91 -1.13 -10.34
N SER A 36 -9.96 -1.01 -11.25
CA SER A 36 -10.00 -1.68 -12.55
C SER A 36 -9.58 -3.15 -12.48
N LEU A 37 -8.97 -3.58 -11.37
CA LEU A 37 -8.44 -4.92 -11.21
C LEU A 37 -9.46 -5.79 -10.46
N ASP A 38 -9.82 -6.95 -11.04
CA ASP A 38 -10.84 -7.83 -10.47
C ASP A 38 -10.37 -8.56 -9.20
N ASP A 39 -9.09 -8.87 -9.13
CA ASP A 39 -8.53 -9.73 -8.07
C ASP A 39 -7.65 -8.97 -7.07
N ALA A 40 -7.67 -7.65 -7.10
CA ALA A 40 -6.82 -6.84 -6.23
C ALA A 40 -7.60 -6.20 -5.10
N ALA A 41 -7.03 -6.25 -3.90
CA ALA A 41 -7.59 -5.59 -2.72
C ALA A 41 -6.72 -4.42 -2.24
N CYS A 42 -5.51 -4.29 -2.77
CA CYS A 42 -4.58 -3.21 -2.40
C CYS A 42 -3.57 -2.98 -3.52
N LEU A 43 -2.99 -1.79 -3.54
CA LEU A 43 -1.99 -1.41 -4.53
C LEU A 43 -1.11 -0.29 -3.97
N ALA A 44 0.19 -0.38 -4.22
CA ALA A 44 1.15 0.68 -3.85
C ALA A 44 1.54 1.48 -5.07
N ALA A 45 1.88 2.75 -4.87
CA ALA A 45 2.19 3.66 -5.99
C ALA A 45 3.37 3.18 -6.84
N ASN A 46 4.38 2.53 -6.25
CA ASN A 46 5.49 2.01 -7.05
C ASN A 46 5.06 0.91 -8.03
N GLN A 47 3.96 0.23 -7.77
CA GLN A 47 3.41 -0.78 -8.68
C GLN A 47 2.78 -0.18 -9.94
N ILE A 48 2.55 1.12 -9.96
CA ILE A 48 2.15 1.87 -11.16
C ILE A 48 3.28 2.80 -11.66
N GLY A 49 4.50 2.60 -11.16
CA GLY A 49 5.67 3.32 -11.63
C GLY A 49 6.00 4.60 -10.90
N GLU A 50 5.26 4.93 -9.84
CA GLU A 50 5.47 6.15 -9.05
C GLU A 50 6.13 5.82 -7.72
N THR A 51 7.38 6.21 -7.52
CA THR A 51 8.14 5.89 -6.31
C THR A 51 7.82 6.86 -5.17
N LYS A 52 6.55 6.96 -4.84
CA LYS A 52 6.02 7.77 -3.75
C LYS A 52 5.34 6.87 -2.71
N ALA A 53 5.44 7.24 -1.45
CA ALA A 53 4.88 6.46 -0.36
C ALA A 53 3.36 6.68 -0.25
N ILE A 54 2.62 6.10 -1.19
CA ILE A 54 1.16 6.15 -1.24
C ILE A 54 0.67 4.72 -1.47
N VAL A 55 -0.30 4.30 -0.67
CA VAL A 55 -0.95 3.01 -0.84
C VAL A 55 -2.46 3.18 -0.84
N ALA A 56 -3.15 2.29 -1.56
CA ALA A 56 -4.60 2.25 -1.58
C ALA A 56 -5.07 0.84 -1.26
N TYR A 57 -6.19 0.72 -0.57
CA TYR A 57 -6.82 -0.57 -0.32
C TYR A 57 -8.34 -0.44 -0.40
N LEU A 58 -9.00 -1.57 -0.67
CA LEU A 58 -10.45 -1.67 -0.68
C LEU A 58 -10.91 -2.26 0.65
N ASP A 59 -11.93 -1.65 1.26
CA ASP A 59 -12.56 -2.20 2.45
C ASP A 59 -13.61 -3.27 2.11
N ASP A 60 -14.31 -3.79 3.11
CA ASP A 60 -15.32 -4.83 2.92
C ASP A 60 -16.50 -4.38 2.06
N ALA A 61 -16.72 -3.07 1.92
CA ALA A 61 -17.76 -2.49 1.07
C ALA A 61 -17.22 -2.11 -0.32
N ASP A 62 -16.02 -2.55 -0.68
CA ASP A 62 -15.31 -2.19 -1.93
C ASP A 62 -15.07 -0.69 -2.08
N GLU A 63 -15.03 0.04 -0.99
CA GLU A 63 -14.64 1.44 -0.99
C GLU A 63 -13.13 1.59 -0.88
N ALA A 64 -12.57 2.49 -1.69
CA ALA A 64 -11.12 2.72 -1.71
C ALA A 64 -10.71 3.71 -0.62
N HIS A 65 -9.62 3.36 0.07
CA HIS A 65 -8.97 4.22 1.05
C HIS A 65 -7.53 4.45 0.62
N VAL A 66 -7.03 5.66 0.82
CA VAL A 66 -5.66 6.04 0.47
C VAL A 66 -4.90 6.44 1.74
N LEU A 67 -3.71 5.86 1.92
CA LEU A 67 -2.81 6.21 3.00
C LEU A 67 -1.56 6.87 2.39
N TYR A 68 -1.27 8.10 2.79
CA TYR A 68 -0.03 8.79 2.45
C TYR A 68 1.00 8.53 3.54
N ASN A 69 2.22 8.19 3.16
CA ASN A 69 3.33 8.00 4.09
C ASN A 69 3.02 6.99 5.21
N PRO A 70 2.50 5.79 4.89
CA PRO A 70 2.12 4.85 5.93
C PRO A 70 3.35 4.29 6.64
N LYS A 71 3.24 4.13 7.96
CA LYS A 71 4.30 3.55 8.79
C LYS A 71 3.68 2.69 9.88
N VAL A 72 4.10 1.43 9.95
CA VAL A 72 3.69 0.54 11.02
C VAL A 72 4.45 0.93 12.29
N LEU A 73 3.74 1.38 13.31
CA LEU A 73 4.31 1.78 14.59
C LEU A 73 4.45 0.62 15.57
N PHE A 74 3.53 -0.34 15.49
CA PHE A 74 3.41 -1.42 16.46
C PHE A 74 2.70 -2.60 15.83
N GLY A 75 3.14 -3.82 16.17
CA GLY A 75 2.53 -5.06 15.72
C GLY A 75 2.35 -6.03 16.87
N MET A 76 1.28 -6.84 16.81
CA MET A 76 0.91 -7.81 17.82
C MET A 76 0.42 -9.09 17.15
N GLY A 77 0.81 -10.24 17.72
CA GLY A 77 0.40 -11.54 17.18
C GLY A 77 1.15 -11.90 15.90
N ALA A 78 2.47 -12.14 16.02
CA ALA A 78 3.31 -12.50 14.89
C ALA A 78 2.93 -13.85 14.30
N PHE A 79 2.90 -13.97 12.98
CA PHE A 79 2.68 -15.21 12.26
C PHE A 79 3.44 -15.20 10.94
N LYS A 80 3.63 -16.40 10.36
CA LYS A 80 4.23 -16.52 9.04
C LYS A 80 3.12 -16.64 8.00
N ALA A 81 3.23 -15.82 6.94
CA ALA A 81 2.28 -15.82 5.84
C ALA A 81 2.96 -16.14 4.52
N GLU A 82 2.20 -16.74 3.61
CA GLU A 82 2.59 -16.89 2.22
C GLU A 82 1.76 -15.92 1.41
N GLU A 83 2.43 -15.02 0.68
CA GLU A 83 1.76 -13.94 -0.06
C GLU A 83 2.19 -13.93 -1.50
N SER A 84 1.25 -13.65 -2.39
CA SER A 84 1.52 -13.36 -3.78
C SER A 84 1.34 -11.86 -4.05
N CYS A 85 2.01 -11.37 -5.08
CA CYS A 85 1.95 -9.97 -5.46
C CYS A 85 1.58 -9.86 -6.93
N LEU A 86 0.78 -8.85 -7.27
CA LEU A 86 0.34 -8.58 -8.65
C LEU A 86 1.50 -8.30 -9.61
N THR A 87 2.61 -7.81 -9.11
CA THR A 87 3.75 -7.35 -9.92
C THR A 87 4.95 -8.28 -9.89
N ARG A 88 4.82 -9.43 -9.20
CA ARG A 88 5.88 -10.44 -9.13
C ARG A 88 5.29 -11.84 -9.20
N GLU A 89 6.00 -12.75 -9.84
CA GLU A 89 5.63 -14.16 -9.88
C GLU A 89 6.05 -14.88 -8.60
N GLY A 90 5.34 -15.93 -8.26
CA GLY A 90 5.64 -16.81 -7.14
C GLY A 90 5.03 -16.35 -5.83
N ILE A 91 5.42 -17.02 -4.77
CA ILE A 91 4.91 -16.80 -3.42
C ILE A 91 6.07 -16.40 -2.52
N ALA A 92 5.90 -15.31 -1.78
CA ALA A 92 6.85 -14.87 -0.78
C ALA A 92 6.42 -15.35 0.61
N LYS A 93 7.38 -15.88 1.38
CA LYS A 93 7.16 -16.19 2.79
C LYS A 93 7.58 -14.99 3.62
N VAL A 94 6.65 -14.46 4.40
CA VAL A 94 6.86 -13.23 5.15
C VAL A 94 6.36 -13.36 6.58
N ASN A 95 6.88 -12.51 7.46
CA ASN A 95 6.38 -12.39 8.82
C ASN A 95 5.38 -11.25 8.86
N ARG A 96 4.21 -11.50 9.47
CA ARG A 96 3.14 -10.52 9.60
C ARG A 96 2.62 -10.49 11.03
N PHE A 97 1.85 -9.45 11.35
CA PHE A 97 1.16 -9.32 12.62
C PHE A 97 -0.35 -9.35 12.38
N VAL A 98 -1.08 -9.98 13.29
CA VAL A 98 -2.55 -10.03 13.25
C VAL A 98 -3.15 -8.66 13.46
N LYS A 99 -2.53 -7.84 14.30
CA LYS A 99 -2.97 -6.47 14.60
C LYS A 99 -1.80 -5.51 14.48
N ILE A 100 -2.03 -4.37 13.84
CA ILE A 100 -1.02 -3.32 13.71
C ILE A 100 -1.63 -1.96 14.03
N LYS A 101 -0.77 -1.04 14.47
CA LYS A 101 -1.08 0.39 14.53
C LYS A 101 -0.26 1.08 13.46
N VAL A 102 -0.92 1.88 12.63
CA VAL A 102 -0.30 2.57 11.50
C VAL A 102 -0.46 4.07 11.67
N ALA A 103 0.65 4.80 11.53
CA ALA A 103 0.63 6.24 11.35
C ALA A 103 0.64 6.51 9.85
N PHE A 104 -0.19 7.43 9.40
CA PHE A 104 -0.27 7.83 8.00
C PHE A 104 -0.83 9.24 7.89
N ASP A 105 -0.76 9.81 6.70
CA ASP A 105 -1.42 11.08 6.43
C ASP A 105 -2.64 10.83 5.57
N GLU A 106 -3.70 11.59 5.83
CA GLU A 106 -4.93 11.58 5.04
C GLU A 106 -5.07 12.94 4.35
N LEU A 107 -5.40 12.92 3.06
CA LEU A 107 -5.66 14.15 2.32
C LEU A 107 -7.07 14.66 2.64
N VAL A 108 -7.14 15.83 3.26
CA VAL A 108 -8.40 16.49 3.65
C VAL A 108 -8.34 17.94 3.20
N ASP A 109 -9.26 18.33 2.29
CA ASP A 109 -9.36 19.70 1.79
C ASP A 109 -8.03 20.25 1.24
N GLY A 110 -7.29 19.41 0.50
CA GLY A 110 -6.03 19.77 -0.12
C GLY A 110 -4.81 19.77 0.80
N GLU A 111 -4.95 19.33 2.04
CA GLU A 111 -3.87 19.25 3.01
C GLU A 111 -3.73 17.85 3.58
N LEU A 112 -2.50 17.41 3.83
CA LEU A 112 -2.24 16.16 4.52
C LEU A 112 -2.40 16.36 6.02
N LYS A 113 -3.24 15.52 6.65
CA LYS A 113 -3.51 15.51 8.08
C LYS A 113 -2.98 14.22 8.70
N PRO A 114 -2.17 14.27 9.77
CA PRO A 114 -1.67 13.06 10.41
C PRO A 114 -2.79 12.28 11.08
N ARG A 115 -2.77 10.96 10.87
CA ARG A 115 -3.73 10.01 11.44
C ARG A 115 -2.99 8.82 12.04
N LYS A 116 -3.64 8.16 12.98
CA LYS A 116 -3.24 6.84 13.49
C LYS A 116 -4.46 5.94 13.49
N ARG A 117 -4.28 4.71 13.05
CA ARG A 117 -5.37 3.76 12.98
C ARG A 117 -4.87 2.35 13.24
N ASP A 118 -5.70 1.55 13.92
CA ASP A 118 -5.46 0.13 14.10
C ASP A 118 -6.08 -0.65 12.93
N PHE A 119 -5.37 -1.66 12.45
CA PHE A 119 -5.86 -2.61 11.47
C PHE A 119 -5.71 -4.02 12.04
N VAL A 120 -6.64 -4.90 11.71
CA VAL A 120 -6.63 -6.28 12.21
C VAL A 120 -6.82 -7.25 11.04
N GLU A 121 -6.31 -8.48 11.23
CA GLU A 121 -6.52 -9.63 10.34
C GLU A 121 -6.16 -9.31 8.89
N TRP A 122 -7.11 -9.50 7.96
CA TRP A 122 -6.84 -9.35 6.53
C TRP A 122 -6.38 -7.95 6.15
N GLU A 123 -7.02 -6.90 6.67
CA GLU A 123 -6.59 -5.53 6.39
C GLU A 123 -5.19 -5.25 6.94
N ALA A 124 -4.87 -5.79 8.13
CA ALA A 124 -3.53 -5.65 8.70
C ALA A 124 -2.48 -6.29 7.79
N GLU A 125 -2.76 -7.45 7.23
CA GLU A 125 -1.86 -8.14 6.31
C GLU A 125 -1.66 -7.32 5.03
N LEU A 126 -2.73 -6.80 4.43
CA LEU A 126 -2.67 -5.95 3.24
C LEU A 126 -1.80 -4.71 3.46
N ILE A 127 -2.02 -4.00 4.56
CA ILE A 127 -1.29 -2.77 4.86
C ILE A 127 0.20 -3.05 5.10
N GLN A 128 0.53 -4.12 5.79
CA GLN A 128 1.92 -4.52 5.99
C GLN A 128 2.62 -4.84 4.66
N HIS A 129 1.95 -5.57 3.78
CA HIS A 129 2.47 -5.88 2.45
C HIS A 129 2.74 -4.58 1.67
N MET A 130 1.80 -3.64 1.71
CA MET A 130 1.96 -2.36 1.03
C MET A 130 3.08 -1.50 1.64
N CYS A 131 3.23 -1.51 2.95
CA CYS A 131 4.34 -0.82 3.61
C CYS A 131 5.69 -1.41 3.19
N ASP A 132 5.77 -2.72 2.96
CA ASP A 132 6.99 -3.35 2.44
C ASP A 132 7.30 -2.86 1.02
N HIS A 133 6.29 -2.68 0.17
CA HIS A 133 6.50 -2.08 -1.15
C HIS A 133 7.06 -0.65 -1.04
N CYS A 134 6.54 0.14 -0.10
CA CYS A 134 7.04 1.51 0.11
C CYS A 134 8.51 1.54 0.56
N LYS A 135 8.98 0.48 1.22
CA LYS A 135 10.39 0.35 1.63
C LYS A 135 11.29 -0.17 0.51
N GLY A 136 10.74 -0.51 -0.63
CA GLY A 136 11.48 -1.10 -1.74
C GLY A 136 11.79 -2.58 -1.56
N LYS A 137 11.01 -3.29 -0.75
CA LYS A 137 11.17 -4.73 -0.60
C LYS A 137 10.51 -5.47 -1.75
N LEU A 138 11.23 -6.43 -2.32
CA LEU A 138 10.72 -7.31 -3.36
C LEU A 138 10.03 -8.52 -2.71
N ILE A 139 8.71 -8.49 -2.67
CA ILE A 139 7.90 -9.53 -2.05
C ILE A 139 6.77 -10.01 -2.96
#